data_e5aa2a3b2f7dfe8957436b05399bcb5f
#
_entry.id   e5aa2a3b2f7dfe8957436b05399bcb5f
#
_cell.length_a   1.000
_cell.length_b   1.000
_cell.length_c   1.000
_cell.angle_alpha   90.00
_cell.angle_beta   90.00
_cell.angle_gamma   90.00
#
_symmetry.space_group_name_H-M   'P 1'
#
loop_
_entity.id
_entity.type
_entity.pdbx_description
1 polymer ?
#
loop_
_entity_poly.entity_id
_entity_poly.type
_entity_poly.pdbx_seq_one_letter_code
_entity_poly.pdbx_strand_id
1 'polypeptide(L)'
;MTGSGLKSLDTTQLPATSRGMFASSSRLVVCLVNEGLMQATYLPDVSLAPMDGLGSVALLTLQDLSIVVSLAHTPQIDEQGAILFLDRLDLQYPIFVGTMLTASELPAQLTECNCPSALMRLVAARMDNFDEMLLKQLCAELDSSVEHMSNLFLHPHPEPTLNSTAIEWEQSIIEGQGTHPMHKSRYAVAPVCRVKPDTNTSKLTLTLVSMPADAVVVSGEFLTIMAKLLPADMVPIGRVPILVHPFQVPNVVSMFPEATIHPFTVLALAQSSLRTVIIPELPNYAFKLPVGIRVTSAMRTISPWTTFMGPRMIPILDRIIPKSKVLKYAAEHSSVSAKNSNFDTARHLACVIRDDFSATLREQNEAVIVSAALTECPNGDVARVIKICNLNSQASRVEFLSIFVDLALKAFLVPLIEHGFSFEAHQQNTLVRLTIPQPGDNSPVYPSGFIVRDFGGVRVHQETLFKSTGMRVPVLPGNPNEVTDLKEAYTRLYHSLIQMHLHRLIRALDLHYSGKGWLIVRTKLEHYLKPGDIGHELWLSSETCKWKCFIRMKMKELYKDYLYRDVPNILLYKGEGRELIHQGGEASL
;
A
#
# COMPACT_ATOMS: atom_id res chain seq x y z
N MET A 1 -30.95 -37.28 -4.26
CA MET A 1 -29.53 -37.26 -4.68
C MET A 1 -29.16 -35.80 -4.71
N THR A 2 -28.37 -35.39 -3.74
CA THR A 2 -28.01 -34.00 -3.46
C THR A 2 -26.96 -33.53 -4.47
N GLY A 3 -27.28 -32.45 -5.20
CA GLY A 3 -26.40 -31.84 -6.15
C GLY A 3 -25.10 -31.36 -5.48
N SER A 4 -23.97 -31.91 -5.92
CA SER A 4 -22.66 -31.39 -5.62
C SER A 4 -22.41 -30.13 -6.43
N GLY A 5 -22.92 -28.99 -5.96
CA GLY A 5 -22.48 -27.69 -6.48
C GLY A 5 -20.97 -27.58 -6.32
N LEU A 6 -20.25 -27.21 -7.37
CA LEU A 6 -18.84 -26.89 -7.31
C LEU A 6 -18.68 -25.78 -6.26
N LYS A 7 -18.18 -26.16 -5.07
CA LYS A 7 -17.73 -25.20 -4.07
C LYS A 7 -16.66 -24.36 -4.72
N SER A 8 -16.77 -23.03 -4.62
CA SER A 8 -15.68 -22.12 -4.93
C SER A 8 -14.39 -22.71 -4.36
N LEU A 9 -13.38 -22.94 -5.22
CA LEU A 9 -12.11 -23.48 -4.77
C LEU A 9 -11.51 -22.46 -3.82
N ASP A 10 -11.36 -22.86 -2.55
CA ASP A 10 -10.60 -22.09 -1.58
C ASP A 10 -9.19 -21.90 -2.16
N THR A 11 -8.83 -20.65 -2.42
CA THR A 11 -7.53 -20.32 -3.04
C THR A 11 -6.35 -20.83 -2.24
N THR A 12 -6.52 -21.14 -0.95
CA THR A 12 -5.47 -21.71 -0.10
C THR A 12 -5.13 -23.16 -0.46
N GLN A 13 -6.06 -23.86 -1.10
CA GLN A 13 -5.86 -25.23 -1.58
C GLN A 13 -5.13 -25.29 -2.93
N LEU A 14 -4.98 -24.14 -3.60
CA LEU A 14 -4.28 -24.07 -4.87
C LEU A 14 -2.75 -24.18 -4.68
N PRO A 15 -2.02 -24.73 -5.67
CA PRO A 15 -0.57 -24.65 -5.70
C PRO A 15 -0.08 -23.22 -5.57
N ALA A 16 1.05 -23.00 -4.91
CA ALA A 16 1.62 -21.68 -4.65
C ALA A 16 1.74 -20.82 -5.93
N THR A 17 2.08 -21.42 -7.07
CA THR A 17 2.15 -20.74 -8.38
C THR A 17 0.78 -20.24 -8.82
N SER A 18 -0.26 -21.07 -8.71
CA SER A 18 -1.64 -20.68 -9.08
C SER A 18 -2.16 -19.57 -8.15
N ARG A 19 -1.83 -19.64 -6.85
CA ARG A 19 -2.12 -18.56 -5.89
C ARG A 19 -1.44 -17.25 -6.29
N GLY A 20 -0.14 -17.30 -6.64
CA GLY A 20 0.62 -16.14 -7.07
C GLY A 20 0.08 -15.53 -8.38
N MET A 21 -0.29 -16.36 -9.35
CA MET A 21 -0.95 -15.93 -10.58
C MET A 21 -2.28 -15.23 -10.27
N PHE A 22 -3.17 -15.89 -9.53
CA PHE A 22 -4.49 -15.33 -9.23
C PHE A 22 -4.41 -14.06 -8.38
N ALA A 23 -3.50 -13.99 -7.42
CA ALA A 23 -3.28 -12.79 -6.61
C ALA A 23 -2.87 -11.57 -7.46
N SER A 24 -2.10 -11.76 -8.53
CA SER A 24 -1.71 -10.69 -9.45
C SER A 24 -2.77 -10.41 -10.50
N SER A 25 -3.37 -11.45 -11.11
CA SER A 25 -4.38 -11.28 -12.16
C SER A 25 -5.71 -10.75 -11.63
N SER A 26 -6.16 -11.13 -10.42
CA SER A 26 -7.35 -10.55 -9.81
C SER A 26 -7.19 -9.02 -9.59
N ARG A 27 -6.01 -8.56 -9.19
CA ARG A 27 -5.71 -7.13 -9.10
C ARG A 27 -5.68 -6.44 -10.46
N LEU A 28 -5.15 -7.12 -11.49
CA LEU A 28 -5.15 -6.59 -12.85
C LEU A 28 -6.58 -6.44 -13.37
N VAL A 29 -7.43 -7.47 -13.24
CA VAL A 29 -8.85 -7.43 -13.62
C VAL A 29 -9.58 -6.26 -12.98
N VAL A 30 -9.38 -6.07 -11.67
CA VAL A 30 -9.95 -4.92 -10.94
C VAL A 30 -9.44 -3.59 -11.48
N CYS A 31 -8.17 -3.47 -11.82
CA CYS A 31 -7.64 -2.24 -12.45
C CYS A 31 -8.26 -2.02 -13.83
N LEU A 32 -8.43 -3.07 -14.66
CA LEU A 32 -9.03 -2.95 -15.99
C LEU A 32 -10.46 -2.38 -15.91
N VAL A 33 -11.24 -2.77 -14.91
CA VAL A 33 -12.60 -2.25 -14.67
C VAL A 33 -12.59 -0.86 -14.03
N ASN A 34 -11.96 -0.73 -12.86
CA ASN A 34 -12.05 0.51 -12.07
C ASN A 34 -11.33 1.68 -12.73
N GLU A 35 -10.35 1.43 -13.60
CA GLU A 35 -9.67 2.46 -14.40
C GLU A 35 -10.34 2.72 -15.76
N GLY A 36 -11.39 1.97 -16.11
CA GLY A 36 -12.17 2.14 -17.34
C GLY A 36 -11.41 1.73 -18.60
N LEU A 37 -10.56 0.73 -18.49
CA LEU A 37 -9.86 0.11 -19.63
C LEU A 37 -10.74 -0.96 -20.31
N MET A 38 -11.63 -1.58 -19.56
CA MET A 38 -12.68 -2.49 -20.05
C MET A 38 -14.04 -2.10 -19.46
N GLN A 39 -15.11 -2.36 -20.19
CA GLN A 39 -16.47 -2.35 -19.65
C GLN A 39 -16.70 -3.64 -18.87
N ALA A 40 -17.55 -3.61 -17.86
CA ALA A 40 -17.87 -4.79 -17.08
C ALA A 40 -19.36 -4.85 -16.75
N THR A 41 -19.97 -6.02 -16.94
CA THR A 41 -21.39 -6.27 -16.65
C THR A 41 -21.50 -7.37 -15.60
N TYR A 42 -22.39 -7.19 -14.65
CA TYR A 42 -22.76 -8.20 -13.67
C TYR A 42 -23.82 -9.13 -14.24
N LEU A 43 -23.57 -10.41 -14.22
CA LEU A 43 -24.50 -11.43 -14.66
C LEU A 43 -24.79 -12.36 -13.46
N PRO A 44 -26.02 -12.32 -12.91
CA PRO A 44 -26.44 -13.25 -11.87
C PRO A 44 -26.72 -14.64 -12.46
N ASP A 45 -26.51 -15.69 -11.66
CA ASP A 45 -26.93 -17.07 -11.90
C ASP A 45 -26.59 -17.66 -13.30
N VAL A 46 -25.31 -17.48 -13.69
CA VAL A 46 -24.81 -17.99 -14.97
C VAL A 46 -24.56 -19.49 -14.90
N SER A 47 -25.15 -20.24 -15.85
CA SER A 47 -24.90 -21.66 -16.11
C SER A 47 -24.29 -21.81 -17.51
N LEU A 48 -22.96 -21.94 -17.59
CA LEU A 48 -22.23 -22.13 -18.85
C LEU A 48 -21.17 -23.20 -18.70
N ALA A 49 -21.09 -24.15 -19.61
CA ALA A 49 -19.94 -25.05 -19.70
C ALA A 49 -18.66 -24.27 -20.13
N PRO A 50 -17.53 -24.44 -19.46
CA PRO A 50 -17.22 -25.33 -18.34
C PRO A 50 -17.61 -24.79 -16.95
N MET A 51 -18.51 -23.80 -16.89
CA MET A 51 -18.84 -23.01 -15.71
C MET A 51 -20.15 -23.45 -15.04
N ASP A 52 -20.62 -24.65 -15.29
CA ASP A 52 -21.85 -25.16 -14.66
C ASP A 52 -21.77 -25.10 -13.13
N GLY A 53 -22.59 -24.22 -12.56
CA GLY A 53 -22.68 -24.00 -11.11
C GLY A 53 -21.85 -22.84 -10.54
N LEU A 54 -21.35 -21.91 -11.36
CA LEU A 54 -20.54 -20.78 -10.89
C LEU A 54 -21.31 -19.61 -10.27
N GLY A 55 -22.63 -19.60 -10.31
CA GLY A 55 -23.43 -18.52 -9.72
C GLY A 55 -23.22 -17.19 -10.48
N SER A 56 -22.90 -16.11 -9.74
CA SER A 56 -22.75 -14.77 -10.32
C SER A 56 -21.36 -14.53 -10.89
N VAL A 57 -21.30 -13.81 -12.03
CA VAL A 57 -20.02 -13.49 -12.69
C VAL A 57 -19.91 -12.01 -13.08
N ALA A 58 -18.67 -11.52 -13.17
CA ALA A 58 -18.32 -10.30 -13.90
C ALA A 58 -17.88 -10.68 -15.31
N LEU A 59 -18.57 -10.13 -16.31
CA LEU A 59 -18.20 -10.19 -17.72
C LEU A 59 -17.54 -8.87 -18.12
N LEU A 60 -16.24 -8.89 -18.37
CA LEU A 60 -15.49 -7.75 -18.88
C LEU A 60 -15.40 -7.84 -20.40
N THR A 61 -15.59 -6.74 -21.09
CA THR A 61 -15.57 -6.68 -22.55
C THR A 61 -14.68 -5.55 -23.08
N LEU A 62 -13.92 -5.87 -24.14
CA LEU A 62 -13.13 -4.91 -24.93
C LEU A 62 -13.06 -5.42 -26.37
N GLN A 63 -13.74 -4.73 -27.29
CA GLN A 63 -13.92 -5.20 -28.68
C GLN A 63 -14.50 -6.65 -28.69
N ASP A 64 -13.80 -7.59 -29.31
CA ASP A 64 -14.16 -9.01 -29.38
C ASP A 64 -13.67 -9.84 -28.16
N LEU A 65 -12.82 -9.27 -27.30
CA LEU A 65 -12.30 -9.95 -26.11
C LEU A 65 -13.33 -9.89 -24.97
N SER A 66 -13.54 -11.04 -24.35
CA SER A 66 -14.21 -11.12 -23.05
C SER A 66 -13.30 -11.76 -21.99
N ILE A 67 -13.40 -11.25 -20.76
CA ILE A 67 -12.83 -11.86 -19.56
C ILE A 67 -14.00 -12.15 -18.62
N VAL A 68 -14.09 -13.38 -18.14
CA VAL A 68 -15.17 -13.83 -17.25
C VAL A 68 -14.55 -14.30 -15.94
N VAL A 69 -15.08 -13.81 -14.82
CA VAL A 69 -14.63 -14.20 -13.49
C VAL A 69 -15.82 -14.33 -12.54
N SER A 70 -15.84 -15.42 -11.76
CA SER A 70 -16.86 -15.65 -10.75
C SER A 70 -16.73 -14.68 -9.60
N LEU A 71 -17.88 -14.32 -9.02
CA LEU A 71 -17.99 -13.39 -7.91
C LEU A 71 -18.55 -14.09 -6.66
N ALA A 72 -17.91 -13.83 -5.52
CA ALA A 72 -18.43 -14.26 -4.23
C ALA A 72 -19.57 -13.38 -3.71
N HIS A 73 -19.59 -12.12 -4.15
CA HIS A 73 -20.53 -11.10 -3.72
C HIS A 73 -20.94 -10.19 -4.88
N THR A 74 -22.13 -9.59 -4.78
CA THR A 74 -22.63 -8.62 -5.76
C THR A 74 -21.79 -7.34 -5.71
N PRO A 75 -21.18 -6.91 -6.83
CA PRO A 75 -20.42 -5.65 -6.90
C PRO A 75 -21.35 -4.43 -6.89
N GLN A 76 -20.80 -3.24 -6.85
CA GLN A 76 -21.58 -2.02 -7.07
C GLN A 76 -21.91 -1.91 -8.57
N ILE A 77 -23.19 -1.91 -8.89
CA ILE A 77 -23.73 -1.87 -10.27
C ILE A 77 -24.67 -0.66 -10.45
N ASP A 78 -24.85 -0.24 -11.70
CA ASP A 78 -25.91 0.68 -12.07
C ASP A 78 -27.24 -0.07 -12.38
N GLU A 79 -28.27 0.69 -12.77
CA GLU A 79 -29.60 0.14 -13.12
C GLU A 79 -29.59 -0.79 -14.34
N GLN A 80 -28.57 -0.70 -15.19
CA GLN A 80 -28.38 -1.52 -16.38
C GLN A 80 -27.50 -2.76 -16.09
N GLY A 81 -27.01 -2.92 -14.86
CA GLY A 81 -26.14 -4.01 -14.46
C GLY A 81 -24.66 -3.80 -14.81
N ALA A 82 -24.27 -2.59 -15.24
CA ALA A 82 -22.86 -2.29 -15.44
C ALA A 82 -22.13 -2.17 -14.10
N ILE A 83 -20.97 -2.82 -14.00
CA ILE A 83 -20.17 -2.79 -12.78
C ILE A 83 -19.44 -1.44 -12.67
N LEU A 84 -19.79 -0.68 -11.65
CA LEU A 84 -19.22 0.64 -11.36
C LEU A 84 -17.92 0.55 -10.56
N PHE A 85 -17.81 -0.45 -9.70
CA PHE A 85 -16.64 -0.72 -8.88
C PHE A 85 -16.51 -2.20 -8.56
N LEU A 86 -15.29 -2.72 -8.67
CA LEU A 86 -14.96 -4.12 -8.40
C LEU A 86 -13.84 -4.19 -7.38
N ASP A 87 -13.93 -5.11 -6.42
CA ASP A 87 -12.86 -5.41 -5.49
C ASP A 87 -12.31 -6.83 -5.72
N ARG A 88 -10.99 -6.99 -5.59
CA ARG A 88 -10.33 -8.27 -5.81
C ARG A 88 -10.76 -9.38 -4.84
N LEU A 89 -11.20 -9.00 -3.64
CA LEU A 89 -11.68 -9.96 -2.64
C LEU A 89 -13.05 -10.55 -2.98
N ASP A 90 -13.74 -9.96 -3.95
CA ASP A 90 -15.01 -10.50 -4.47
C ASP A 90 -14.79 -11.47 -5.63
N LEU A 91 -13.56 -11.52 -6.21
CA LEU A 91 -13.24 -12.40 -7.32
C LEU A 91 -12.88 -13.82 -6.85
N GLN A 92 -13.39 -14.81 -7.57
CA GLN A 92 -13.11 -16.23 -7.33
C GLN A 92 -12.26 -16.82 -8.45
N TYR A 93 -11.40 -17.76 -8.11
CA TYR A 93 -10.61 -18.55 -9.07
C TYR A 93 -11.50 -19.58 -9.77
N PRO A 94 -11.30 -19.85 -11.07
CA PRO A 94 -10.33 -19.26 -11.99
C PRO A 94 -10.88 -18.06 -12.80
N ILE A 95 -9.99 -17.42 -13.58
CA ILE A 95 -10.33 -16.41 -14.59
C ILE A 95 -10.41 -17.09 -15.96
N PHE A 96 -11.42 -16.76 -16.74
CA PHE A 96 -11.61 -17.26 -18.10
C PHE A 96 -11.52 -16.13 -19.13
N VAL A 97 -11.12 -16.49 -20.34
CA VAL A 97 -11.13 -15.61 -21.53
C VAL A 97 -11.88 -16.26 -22.67
N GLY A 98 -12.54 -15.46 -23.48
CA GLY A 98 -13.24 -15.90 -24.68
C GLY A 98 -13.30 -14.82 -25.73
N THR A 99 -13.73 -15.20 -26.95
CA THR A 99 -14.02 -14.27 -28.04
C THR A 99 -15.53 -14.15 -28.19
N MET A 100 -16.03 -12.92 -28.17
CA MET A 100 -17.46 -12.63 -28.35
C MET A 100 -17.77 -12.51 -29.84
N LEU A 101 -18.91 -13.09 -30.26
CA LEU A 101 -19.43 -12.92 -31.61
C LEU A 101 -20.36 -11.69 -31.69
N THR A 102 -21.05 -11.37 -30.57
CA THR A 102 -21.91 -10.20 -30.43
C THR A 102 -21.78 -9.61 -29.02
N ALA A 103 -22.08 -8.33 -28.83
CA ALA A 103 -21.90 -7.63 -27.54
C ALA A 103 -22.90 -8.08 -26.44
N SER A 104 -23.91 -8.85 -26.78
CA SER A 104 -25.02 -9.26 -25.89
C SER A 104 -25.00 -10.73 -25.46
N GLU A 105 -24.09 -11.54 -26.01
CA GLU A 105 -24.02 -12.97 -25.72
C GLU A 105 -22.73 -13.35 -25.04
N LEU A 106 -22.82 -14.29 -24.10
CA LEU A 106 -21.62 -14.86 -23.48
C LEU A 106 -20.82 -15.66 -24.53
N PRO A 107 -19.47 -15.71 -24.42
CA PRO A 107 -18.64 -16.46 -25.34
C PRO A 107 -19.06 -17.93 -25.40
N ALA A 108 -19.23 -18.47 -26.61
CA ALA A 108 -19.53 -19.89 -26.81
C ALA A 108 -18.44 -20.83 -26.32
N GLN A 109 -17.22 -20.31 -26.20
CA GLN A 109 -16.05 -21.07 -25.75
C GLN A 109 -15.21 -20.23 -24.80
N LEU A 110 -14.95 -20.77 -23.60
CA LEU A 110 -14.13 -20.14 -22.57
C LEU A 110 -12.87 -20.96 -22.32
N THR A 111 -11.73 -20.28 -22.19
CA THR A 111 -10.43 -20.89 -21.86
C THR A 111 -9.92 -20.29 -20.57
N GLU A 112 -9.43 -21.12 -19.66
CA GLU A 112 -8.83 -20.65 -18.40
C GLU A 112 -7.55 -19.85 -18.68
N CYS A 113 -7.46 -18.66 -18.08
CA CYS A 113 -6.32 -17.77 -18.22
C CYS A 113 -6.06 -17.00 -16.91
N ASN A 114 -5.27 -17.57 -16.03
CA ASN A 114 -4.91 -16.96 -14.74
C ASN A 114 -3.57 -16.20 -14.79
N CYS A 115 -2.88 -16.17 -15.93
CA CYS A 115 -1.61 -15.48 -16.09
C CYS A 115 -1.81 -13.98 -16.37
N PRO A 116 -1.39 -13.06 -15.47
CA PRO A 116 -1.66 -11.64 -15.65
C PRO A 116 -0.96 -11.03 -16.86
N SER A 117 0.23 -11.51 -17.24
CA SER A 117 0.92 -11.02 -18.44
C SER A 117 0.23 -11.51 -19.74
N ALA A 118 -0.36 -12.71 -19.74
CA ALA A 118 -1.17 -13.18 -20.86
C ALA A 118 -2.46 -12.35 -21.00
N LEU A 119 -3.18 -12.10 -19.89
CA LEU A 119 -4.33 -11.19 -19.88
C LEU A 119 -3.97 -9.80 -20.41
N MET A 120 -2.86 -9.23 -19.95
CA MET A 120 -2.41 -7.90 -20.41
C MET A 120 -2.10 -7.87 -21.90
N ARG A 121 -1.50 -8.93 -22.47
CA ARG A 121 -1.27 -9.04 -23.92
C ARG A 121 -2.57 -9.10 -24.71
N LEU A 122 -3.57 -9.86 -24.23
CA LEU A 122 -4.88 -9.93 -24.87
C LEU A 122 -5.58 -8.59 -24.89
N VAL A 123 -5.51 -7.85 -23.79
CA VAL A 123 -6.09 -6.50 -23.65
C VAL A 123 -5.34 -5.51 -24.56
N ALA A 124 -4.01 -5.49 -24.51
CA ALA A 124 -3.18 -4.58 -25.32
C ALA A 124 -3.39 -4.79 -26.83
N ALA A 125 -3.60 -6.03 -27.28
CA ALA A 125 -3.89 -6.35 -28.68
C ALA A 125 -5.22 -5.76 -29.20
N ARG A 126 -6.11 -5.30 -28.31
CA ARG A 126 -7.39 -4.62 -28.61
C ARG A 126 -7.36 -3.12 -28.34
N MET A 127 -6.21 -2.60 -27.97
CA MET A 127 -6.00 -1.17 -27.78
C MET A 127 -5.28 -0.57 -28.99
N ASP A 128 -5.76 0.58 -29.47
CA ASP A 128 -5.12 1.27 -30.57
C ASP A 128 -3.72 1.77 -30.17
N ASN A 129 -2.72 1.45 -30.99
CA ASN A 129 -1.35 1.96 -30.87
C ASN A 129 -0.67 1.72 -29.50
N PHE A 130 -0.88 0.56 -28.88
CA PHE A 130 -0.19 0.23 -27.64
C PHE A 130 1.32 0.02 -27.93
N ASP A 131 2.18 0.72 -27.18
CA ASP A 131 3.62 0.60 -27.34
C ASP A 131 4.13 -0.80 -26.96
N GLU A 132 4.82 -1.48 -27.90
CA GLU A 132 5.32 -2.85 -27.71
C GLU A 132 6.42 -2.96 -26.64
N MET A 133 7.29 -1.95 -26.52
CA MET A 133 8.35 -1.95 -25.51
C MET A 133 7.74 -1.79 -24.10
N LEU A 134 6.76 -0.91 -23.98
CA LEU A 134 6.01 -0.71 -22.75
C LEU A 134 5.23 -1.99 -22.39
N LEU A 135 4.58 -2.65 -23.36
CA LEU A 135 3.89 -3.92 -23.11
C LEU A 135 4.84 -5.00 -22.60
N LYS A 136 6.01 -5.13 -23.24
CA LYS A 136 7.05 -6.07 -22.81
C LYS A 136 7.50 -5.80 -21.37
N GLN A 137 7.69 -4.52 -21.01
CA GLN A 137 8.06 -4.12 -19.66
C GLN A 137 6.94 -4.42 -18.65
N LEU A 138 5.67 -4.06 -18.97
CA LEU A 138 4.51 -4.32 -18.12
C LEU A 138 4.36 -5.82 -17.83
N CYS A 139 4.46 -6.65 -18.88
CA CYS A 139 4.39 -8.10 -18.74
C CYS A 139 5.53 -8.64 -17.86
N ALA A 140 6.76 -8.17 -18.04
CA ALA A 140 7.89 -8.59 -17.22
C ALA A 140 7.74 -8.19 -15.74
N GLU A 141 7.16 -7.02 -15.45
CA GLU A 141 6.87 -6.60 -14.08
C GLU A 141 5.73 -7.42 -13.45
N LEU A 142 4.71 -7.81 -14.23
CA LEU A 142 3.63 -8.71 -13.79
C LEU A 142 4.18 -10.11 -13.51
N ASP A 143 4.98 -10.66 -14.41
CA ASP A 143 5.61 -11.98 -14.24
C ASP A 143 6.53 -11.99 -13.01
N SER A 144 7.31 -10.91 -12.81
CA SER A 144 8.12 -10.75 -11.60
C SER A 144 7.26 -10.71 -10.33
N SER A 145 6.08 -10.08 -10.37
CA SER A 145 5.15 -10.08 -9.23
C SER A 145 4.66 -11.50 -8.93
N VAL A 146 4.27 -12.26 -9.95
CA VAL A 146 3.82 -13.65 -9.81
C VAL A 146 4.91 -14.54 -9.22
N GLU A 147 6.14 -14.47 -9.75
CA GLU A 147 7.27 -15.27 -9.27
C GLU A 147 7.53 -15.06 -7.77
N HIS A 148 7.61 -13.79 -7.34
CA HIS A 148 7.89 -13.47 -5.94
C HIS A 148 6.71 -13.74 -5.02
N MET A 149 5.46 -13.55 -5.48
CA MET A 149 4.26 -13.96 -4.74
C MET A 149 4.20 -15.47 -4.55
N SER A 150 4.44 -16.23 -5.61
CA SER A 150 4.45 -17.70 -5.56
C SER A 150 5.49 -18.22 -4.56
N ASN A 151 6.68 -17.62 -4.54
CA ASN A 151 7.71 -17.98 -3.56
C ASN A 151 7.31 -17.67 -2.13
N LEU A 152 6.62 -16.54 -1.88
CA LEU A 152 6.12 -16.20 -0.54
C LEU A 152 4.99 -17.14 -0.08
N PHE A 153 4.13 -17.61 -1.00
CA PHE A 153 3.13 -18.63 -0.67
C PHE A 153 3.75 -20.02 -0.43
N LEU A 154 4.85 -20.33 -1.12
CA LEU A 154 5.57 -21.60 -0.94
C LEU A 154 6.38 -21.62 0.36
N HIS A 155 6.96 -20.48 0.73
CA HIS A 155 7.84 -20.31 1.89
C HIS A 155 7.35 -19.14 2.75
N PRO A 156 6.17 -19.24 3.41
CA PRO A 156 5.68 -18.18 4.26
C PRO A 156 6.55 -18.03 5.51
N HIS A 157 6.70 -16.81 5.97
CA HIS A 157 7.30 -16.55 7.28
C HIS A 157 6.41 -17.14 8.39
N PRO A 158 6.97 -17.47 9.55
CA PRO A 158 6.19 -17.90 10.71
C PRO A 158 5.06 -16.91 11.04
N GLU A 159 3.92 -17.45 11.45
CA GLU A 159 2.76 -16.63 11.83
C GLU A 159 3.08 -15.83 13.10
N PRO A 160 3.02 -14.48 13.07
CA PRO A 160 3.36 -13.67 14.22
C PRO A 160 2.26 -13.69 15.29
N THR A 161 2.63 -13.38 16.52
CA THR A 161 1.77 -13.21 17.68
C THR A 161 1.95 -11.82 18.27
N LEU A 162 1.13 -11.42 19.26
CA LEU A 162 1.33 -10.16 19.99
C LEU A 162 2.71 -10.08 20.64
N ASN A 163 3.34 -11.23 20.86
CA ASN A 163 4.69 -11.33 21.40
C ASN A 163 5.80 -11.25 20.34
N SER A 164 5.46 -11.22 19.06
CA SER A 164 6.43 -11.04 17.97
C SER A 164 6.93 -9.61 17.89
N THR A 165 8.17 -9.44 17.39
CA THR A 165 8.77 -8.13 17.16
C THR A 165 8.12 -7.42 15.98
N ALA A 166 8.25 -6.10 15.90
CA ALA A 166 7.71 -5.33 14.77
C ALA A 166 8.31 -5.77 13.42
N ILE A 167 9.57 -6.22 13.40
CA ILE A 167 10.20 -6.70 12.17
C ILE A 167 9.64 -8.06 11.72
N GLU A 168 9.28 -8.95 12.63
CA GLU A 168 8.60 -10.21 12.30
C GLU A 168 7.22 -9.95 11.70
N TRP A 169 6.48 -8.97 12.22
CA TRP A 169 5.23 -8.50 11.63
C TRP A 169 5.41 -7.95 10.22
N GLU A 170 6.44 -7.11 9.99
CA GLU A 170 6.76 -6.58 8.65
C GLU A 170 7.06 -7.70 7.64
N GLN A 171 7.86 -8.68 8.05
CA GLN A 171 8.29 -9.79 7.20
C GLN A 171 7.21 -10.82 6.93
N SER A 172 6.20 -10.92 7.81
CA SER A 172 5.09 -11.86 7.65
C SER A 172 4.09 -11.46 6.56
N ILE A 173 4.20 -10.27 5.97
CA ILE A 173 3.27 -9.76 4.95
C ILE A 173 3.51 -10.48 3.61
N ILE A 174 2.53 -11.26 3.19
CA ILE A 174 2.52 -11.95 1.90
C ILE A 174 1.86 -11.08 0.83
N GLU A 175 0.59 -10.73 1.02
CA GLU A 175 -0.19 -10.01 0.02
C GLU A 175 -0.02 -8.49 0.07
N GLY A 176 0.09 -7.90 1.24
CA GLY A 176 0.36 -6.47 1.45
C GLY A 176 -0.64 -5.55 0.79
N GLN A 177 -0.18 -4.71 -0.14
CA GLN A 177 -1.03 -3.72 -0.79
C GLN A 177 -2.12 -4.35 -1.65
N GLY A 178 -3.37 -4.03 -1.33
CA GLY A 178 -4.54 -4.72 -1.85
C GLY A 178 -4.85 -4.52 -3.34
N THR A 179 -4.37 -3.45 -3.99
CA THR A 179 -4.91 -3.02 -5.29
C THR A 179 -3.91 -3.00 -6.44
N HIS A 180 -2.60 -2.99 -6.18
CA HIS A 180 -1.60 -2.88 -7.24
C HIS A 180 -1.20 -4.26 -7.80
N PRO A 181 -1.39 -4.57 -9.10
CA PRO A 181 -1.12 -5.89 -9.66
C PRO A 181 0.36 -6.30 -9.62
N MET A 182 1.28 -5.33 -9.57
CA MET A 182 2.73 -5.54 -9.53
C MET A 182 3.32 -5.29 -8.14
N HIS A 183 2.55 -5.40 -7.05
CA HIS A 183 3.00 -4.92 -5.74
C HIS A 183 4.17 -5.71 -5.12
N LYS A 184 4.40 -6.94 -5.53
CA LYS A 184 5.56 -7.75 -5.12
C LYS A 184 6.64 -7.86 -6.21
N SER A 185 6.49 -7.14 -7.31
CA SER A 185 7.52 -7.11 -8.35
C SER A 185 8.88 -6.70 -7.76
N ARG A 186 9.94 -7.35 -8.23
CA ARG A 186 11.34 -7.02 -7.96
C ARG A 186 12.07 -6.93 -9.31
N TYR A 187 11.52 -6.10 -10.18
CA TYR A 187 12.03 -5.93 -11.52
C TYR A 187 13.32 -5.10 -11.49
N ALA A 188 14.43 -5.76 -11.76
CA ALA A 188 15.75 -5.12 -11.82
C ALA A 188 15.94 -4.38 -13.14
N VAL A 189 16.58 -3.21 -13.05
CA VAL A 189 16.99 -2.41 -14.20
C VAL A 189 18.52 -2.36 -14.21
N ALA A 190 19.14 -2.59 -15.38
CA ALA A 190 20.60 -2.52 -15.51
C ALA A 190 21.17 -1.24 -14.85
N PRO A 191 22.31 -1.32 -14.17
CA PRO A 191 23.27 -2.44 -14.07
C PRO A 191 22.92 -3.49 -12.98
N VAL A 192 21.75 -3.40 -12.32
CA VAL A 192 21.34 -4.35 -11.28
C VAL A 192 20.95 -5.68 -11.93
N CYS A 193 21.50 -6.78 -11.44
CA CYS A 193 21.13 -8.12 -11.89
C CYS A 193 19.71 -8.50 -11.45
N ARG A 194 19.07 -9.39 -12.20
CA ARG A 194 17.75 -9.93 -11.88
C ARG A 194 17.73 -10.48 -10.44
N VAL A 195 16.79 -10.04 -9.65
CA VAL A 195 16.52 -10.58 -8.32
C VAL A 195 15.74 -11.88 -8.48
N LYS A 196 16.32 -13.00 -8.02
CA LYS A 196 15.65 -14.30 -8.07
C LYS A 196 14.58 -14.41 -6.98
N PRO A 197 13.50 -15.17 -7.20
CA PRO A 197 12.45 -15.35 -6.20
C PRO A 197 12.93 -15.93 -4.86
N ASP A 198 13.92 -16.82 -4.91
CA ASP A 198 14.54 -17.47 -3.74
C ASP A 198 15.60 -16.61 -3.01
N THR A 199 15.92 -15.42 -3.56
CA THR A 199 16.85 -14.49 -2.90
C THR A 199 16.28 -14.04 -1.56
N ASN A 200 17.02 -14.29 -0.48
CA ASN A 200 16.62 -13.78 0.83
C ASN A 200 16.69 -12.25 0.86
N THR A 201 15.53 -11.63 0.92
CA THR A 201 15.39 -10.17 0.99
C THR A 201 14.96 -9.67 2.36
N SER A 202 14.75 -10.59 3.31
CA SER A 202 14.39 -10.25 4.70
C SER A 202 15.62 -9.98 5.56
N LYS A 203 16.74 -10.67 5.27
CA LYS A 203 18.01 -10.52 5.96
C LYS A 203 19.09 -10.12 4.95
N LEU A 204 19.67 -8.96 5.13
CA LEU A 204 20.56 -8.32 4.17
C LEU A 204 21.94 -8.05 4.79
N THR A 205 22.95 -8.01 3.93
CA THR A 205 24.28 -7.51 4.27
C THR A 205 24.49 -6.17 3.56
N LEU A 206 24.48 -5.07 4.31
CA LEU A 206 24.72 -3.73 3.78
C LEU A 206 26.21 -3.52 3.55
N THR A 207 26.53 -2.78 2.50
CA THR A 207 27.92 -2.42 2.15
C THR A 207 28.21 -0.99 2.61
N LEU A 208 29.35 -0.77 3.24
CA LEU A 208 29.80 0.57 3.56
C LEU A 208 30.47 1.20 2.33
N VAL A 209 29.97 2.38 1.98
CA VAL A 209 30.57 3.25 0.95
C VAL A 209 30.92 4.57 1.57
N SER A 210 31.97 5.25 1.10
CA SER A 210 32.23 6.63 1.49
C SER A 210 32.31 7.56 0.27
N MET A 211 31.84 8.78 0.45
CA MET A 211 31.87 9.87 -0.53
C MET A 211 32.71 11.05 -0.02
N PRO A 212 33.37 11.82 -0.90
CA PRO A 212 33.93 13.11 -0.49
C PRO A 212 32.85 13.99 0.17
N ALA A 213 33.24 14.71 1.24
CA ALA A 213 32.26 15.49 2.00
C ALA A 213 31.64 16.65 1.19
N ASP A 214 32.31 17.17 0.19
CA ASP A 214 31.81 18.19 -0.75
C ASP A 214 30.89 17.65 -1.83
N ALA A 215 30.91 16.31 -2.05
CA ALA A 215 30.07 15.61 -3.01
C ALA A 215 28.71 15.15 -2.43
N VAL A 216 28.44 15.41 -1.16
CA VAL A 216 27.18 15.03 -0.49
C VAL A 216 26.57 16.18 0.30
N VAL A 217 25.28 16.05 0.58
CA VAL A 217 24.54 16.92 1.52
C VAL A 217 24.17 16.07 2.72
N VAL A 218 24.65 16.44 3.89
CA VAL A 218 24.36 15.80 5.17
C VAL A 218 23.42 16.67 5.99
N SER A 219 22.42 16.10 6.63
CA SER A 219 21.47 16.79 7.50
C SER A 219 21.26 16.04 8.81
N GLY A 220 21.04 16.79 9.89
CA GLY A 220 20.81 16.23 11.22
C GLY A 220 22.05 15.54 11.82
N GLU A 221 21.81 14.57 12.68
CA GLU A 221 22.87 13.84 13.42
C GLU A 221 23.44 12.63 12.65
N PHE A 222 23.38 12.63 11.33
CA PHE A 222 23.72 11.48 10.50
C PHE A 222 25.11 10.89 10.84
N LEU A 223 26.14 11.75 10.92
CA LEU A 223 27.50 11.30 11.22
C LEU A 223 27.64 10.76 12.64
N THR A 224 26.97 11.37 13.61
CA THR A 224 26.95 10.92 15.01
C THR A 224 26.34 9.52 15.15
N ILE A 225 25.28 9.25 14.40
CA ILE A 225 24.63 7.92 14.40
C ILE A 225 25.53 6.89 13.69
N MET A 226 26.11 7.26 12.55
CA MET A 226 27.04 6.38 11.85
C MET A 226 28.28 6.03 12.68
N ALA A 227 28.78 6.97 13.47
CA ALA A 227 29.90 6.74 14.37
C ALA A 227 29.62 5.73 15.50
N LYS A 228 28.35 5.50 15.86
CA LYS A 228 27.98 4.44 16.82
C LYS A 228 28.11 3.04 16.25
N LEU A 229 28.11 2.92 14.92
CA LEU A 229 28.15 1.65 14.20
C LEU A 229 29.54 1.31 13.66
N LEU A 230 30.29 2.33 13.26
CA LEU A 230 31.53 2.14 12.54
C LEU A 230 32.73 2.11 13.49
N PRO A 231 33.72 1.22 13.27
CA PRO A 231 35.00 1.31 13.94
C PRO A 231 35.68 2.68 13.71
N ALA A 232 36.44 3.14 14.70
CA ALA A 232 37.25 4.34 14.54
C ALA A 232 38.17 4.19 13.31
N ASP A 233 38.40 5.27 12.60
CA ASP A 233 39.31 5.35 11.43
C ASP A 233 38.90 4.46 10.22
N MET A 234 37.70 3.86 10.23
CA MET A 234 37.20 3.05 9.11
C MET A 234 37.04 3.88 7.81
N VAL A 235 36.67 5.14 7.94
CA VAL A 235 36.49 6.06 6.81
C VAL A 235 37.48 7.21 6.92
N PRO A 236 38.27 7.53 5.86
CA PRO A 236 39.22 8.61 5.87
C PRO A 236 38.60 9.97 6.19
N ILE A 237 39.39 10.84 6.84
CA ILE A 237 38.99 12.23 7.12
C ILE A 237 38.61 12.93 5.80
N GLY A 238 37.54 13.74 5.82
CA GLY A 238 37.02 14.43 4.64
C GLY A 238 36.07 13.59 3.78
N ARG A 239 35.73 12.37 4.22
CA ARG A 239 34.74 11.52 3.57
C ARG A 239 33.56 11.20 4.49
N VAL A 240 32.39 11.01 3.90
CA VAL A 240 31.14 10.71 4.60
C VAL A 240 30.77 9.24 4.39
N PRO A 241 30.60 8.45 5.46
CA PRO A 241 30.17 7.06 5.38
C PRO A 241 28.68 6.94 5.04
N ILE A 242 28.33 6.03 4.14
CA ILE A 242 26.94 5.76 3.73
C ILE A 242 26.75 4.25 3.62
N LEU A 243 25.72 3.70 4.26
CA LEU A 243 25.34 2.30 4.07
C LEU A 243 24.52 2.16 2.79
N VAL A 244 24.86 1.16 2.00
CA VAL A 244 24.24 0.90 0.70
C VAL A 244 23.63 -0.49 0.68
N HIS A 245 22.38 -0.57 0.20
CA HIS A 245 21.67 -1.83 -0.01
C HIS A 245 22.40 -2.70 -1.05
N PRO A 246 22.51 -4.04 -0.88
CA PRO A 246 23.29 -4.88 -1.81
C PRO A 246 22.82 -4.76 -3.27
N PHE A 247 21.53 -4.63 -3.53
CA PHE A 247 21.02 -4.42 -4.90
C PHE A 247 21.35 -3.04 -5.49
N GLN A 248 21.76 -2.08 -4.64
CA GLN A 248 22.09 -0.73 -5.09
C GLN A 248 23.57 -0.54 -5.42
N VAL A 249 24.44 -1.40 -4.91
CA VAL A 249 25.89 -1.31 -5.12
C VAL A 249 26.29 -1.16 -6.59
N PRO A 250 25.73 -1.92 -7.56
CA PRO A 250 26.05 -1.76 -8.97
C PRO A 250 25.74 -0.36 -9.53
N ASN A 251 24.62 0.25 -9.10
CA ASN A 251 24.29 1.63 -9.48
C ASN A 251 25.28 2.63 -8.88
N VAL A 252 25.67 2.44 -7.62
CA VAL A 252 26.64 3.33 -6.96
C VAL A 252 27.98 3.29 -7.71
N VAL A 253 28.49 2.11 -8.03
CA VAL A 253 29.74 1.94 -8.78
C VAL A 253 29.67 2.60 -10.15
N SER A 254 28.53 2.47 -10.84
CA SER A 254 28.35 3.00 -12.19
C SER A 254 28.16 4.52 -12.23
N MET A 255 27.47 5.09 -11.23
CA MET A 255 27.01 6.48 -11.27
C MET A 255 27.88 7.45 -10.43
N PHE A 256 28.67 6.93 -9.50
CA PHE A 256 29.46 7.72 -8.56
C PHE A 256 30.91 7.25 -8.54
N PRO A 257 31.72 7.63 -9.54
CA PRO A 257 33.12 7.19 -9.64
C PRO A 257 33.98 7.64 -8.45
N GLU A 258 33.59 8.70 -7.74
CA GLU A 258 34.23 9.20 -6.53
C GLU A 258 33.93 8.38 -5.27
N ALA A 259 32.97 7.44 -5.35
CA ALA A 259 32.61 6.56 -4.24
C ALA A 259 33.70 5.53 -3.98
N THR A 260 34.04 5.32 -2.70
CA THR A 260 34.94 4.26 -2.27
C THR A 260 34.17 3.20 -1.52
N ILE A 261 34.26 1.95 -1.98
CA ILE A 261 33.68 0.80 -1.28
C ILE A 261 34.67 0.31 -0.24
N HIS A 262 34.18 0.08 0.98
CA HIS A 262 34.98 -0.45 2.09
C HIS A 262 34.67 -1.93 2.34
N PRO A 263 35.61 -2.72 2.88
CA PRO A 263 35.39 -4.14 3.17
C PRO A 263 34.44 -4.37 4.36
N PHE A 264 34.00 -3.31 5.02
CA PHE A 264 33.09 -3.36 6.16
C PHE A 264 31.64 -3.58 5.70
N THR A 265 30.95 -4.49 6.35
CA THR A 265 29.57 -4.81 6.09
C THR A 265 28.76 -4.87 7.37
N VAL A 266 27.46 -4.62 7.27
CA VAL A 266 26.52 -4.62 8.40
C VAL A 266 25.33 -5.53 8.11
N LEU A 267 25.00 -6.40 9.07
CA LEU A 267 23.77 -7.18 9.00
C LEU A 267 22.56 -6.28 9.24
N ALA A 268 21.54 -6.44 8.42
CA ALA A 268 20.29 -5.68 8.54
C ALA A 268 19.07 -6.55 8.24
N LEU A 269 17.95 -6.21 8.85
CA LEU A 269 16.65 -6.87 8.68
C LEU A 269 15.71 -5.94 7.91
N ALA A 270 15.25 -6.37 6.73
CA ALA A 270 14.42 -5.53 5.88
C ALA A 270 12.95 -5.53 6.33
N GLN A 271 12.35 -4.35 6.37
CA GLN A 271 10.92 -4.17 6.49
C GLN A 271 10.20 -4.54 5.18
N SER A 272 8.88 -4.57 5.18
CA SER A 272 8.03 -4.91 4.03
C SER A 272 8.30 -4.07 2.76
N SER A 273 8.86 -2.89 2.92
CA SER A 273 9.26 -2.01 1.80
C SER A 273 10.54 -2.45 1.08
N LEU A 274 11.26 -3.44 1.57
CA LEU A 274 12.59 -3.94 1.16
C LEU A 274 13.73 -2.94 1.37
N ARG A 275 13.50 -1.65 1.16
CA ARG A 275 14.51 -0.58 1.20
C ARG A 275 14.71 0.06 2.57
N THR A 276 13.78 -0.18 3.50
CA THR A 276 13.96 0.26 4.89
C THR A 276 14.37 -0.92 5.73
N VAL A 277 15.43 -0.76 6.50
CA VAL A 277 16.04 -1.84 7.27
C VAL A 277 16.24 -1.42 8.72
N ILE A 278 16.23 -2.40 9.62
CA ILE A 278 16.64 -2.28 11.01
C ILE A 278 18.02 -2.91 11.14
N ILE A 279 18.93 -2.23 11.80
CA ILE A 279 20.25 -2.73 12.16
C ILE A 279 20.18 -3.15 13.63
N PRO A 280 20.38 -4.43 13.97
CA PRO A 280 20.22 -4.92 15.35
C PRO A 280 21.05 -4.18 16.39
N GLU A 281 22.22 -3.68 15.99
CA GLU A 281 23.13 -2.91 16.83
C GLU A 281 22.62 -1.48 17.11
N LEU A 282 21.64 -1.00 16.33
CA LEU A 282 21.01 0.31 16.46
C LEU A 282 19.47 0.21 16.46
N PRO A 283 18.86 -0.48 17.44
CA PRO A 283 17.46 -0.89 17.42
C PRO A 283 16.46 0.28 17.44
N ASN A 284 16.89 1.47 17.85
CA ASN A 284 16.04 2.67 17.88
C ASN A 284 15.97 3.42 16.54
N TYR A 285 16.63 2.89 15.50
CA TYR A 285 16.70 3.55 14.20
C TYR A 285 16.34 2.59 13.06
N ALA A 286 15.60 3.14 12.09
CA ALA A 286 15.38 2.50 10.82
C ALA A 286 16.09 3.28 9.71
N PHE A 287 16.81 2.57 8.84
CA PHE A 287 17.58 3.12 7.73
C PHE A 287 16.83 2.91 6.43
N LYS A 288 16.39 3.99 5.79
CA LYS A 288 15.74 3.97 4.49
C LYS A 288 16.79 4.21 3.41
N LEU A 289 16.97 3.26 2.51
CA LEU A 289 18.03 3.20 1.50
C LEU A 289 17.45 3.16 0.09
N PRO A 290 18.12 3.69 -0.94
CA PRO A 290 17.78 3.42 -2.33
C PRO A 290 17.96 1.94 -2.66
N VAL A 291 17.10 1.44 -3.55
CA VAL A 291 17.21 0.11 -4.12
C VAL A 291 16.95 0.19 -5.62
N GLY A 292 17.89 -0.28 -6.44
CA GLY A 292 17.86 -0.16 -7.90
C GLY A 292 16.89 -1.09 -8.61
N ILE A 293 15.75 -1.42 -7.98
CA ILE A 293 14.70 -2.25 -8.56
C ILE A 293 13.36 -1.51 -8.57
N ARG A 294 12.48 -1.89 -9.49
CA ARG A 294 11.09 -1.44 -9.50
C ARG A 294 10.25 -2.37 -8.65
N VAL A 295 9.56 -1.77 -7.70
CA VAL A 295 8.54 -2.44 -6.90
C VAL A 295 7.27 -1.61 -7.06
N THR A 296 6.20 -2.20 -7.47
CA THR A 296 4.98 -1.49 -7.89
C THR A 296 5.23 -0.58 -9.11
N SER A 297 4.87 0.70 -9.03
CA SER A 297 4.95 1.62 -10.18
C SER A 297 6.33 2.24 -10.39
N ALA A 298 7.21 2.22 -9.38
CA ALA A 298 8.38 3.08 -9.39
C ALA A 298 9.66 2.39 -8.94
N MET A 299 10.79 2.90 -9.44
CA MET A 299 12.09 2.57 -8.89
C MET A 299 12.19 3.08 -7.45
N ARG A 300 12.64 2.22 -6.54
CA ARG A 300 12.70 2.51 -5.10
C ARG A 300 13.95 3.28 -4.71
N THR A 301 14.11 4.48 -5.25
CA THR A 301 15.18 5.43 -4.91
C THR A 301 14.69 6.47 -3.89
N ILE A 302 15.59 7.31 -3.40
CA ILE A 302 15.28 8.40 -2.46
C ILE A 302 15.65 9.72 -3.11
N SER A 303 14.65 10.58 -3.29
CA SER A 303 14.86 11.87 -3.92
C SER A 303 15.57 12.88 -3.00
N PRO A 304 16.31 13.84 -3.54
CA PRO A 304 16.84 14.98 -2.77
C PRO A 304 15.73 15.75 -2.04
N TRP A 305 14.50 15.79 -2.56
CA TRP A 305 13.36 16.38 -1.87
C TRP A 305 13.10 15.70 -0.51
N THR A 306 13.11 14.36 -0.49
CA THR A 306 12.87 13.60 0.75
C THR A 306 13.97 13.84 1.78
N THR A 307 15.26 13.77 1.37
CA THR A 307 16.39 13.96 2.27
C THR A 307 16.49 15.39 2.81
N PHE A 308 16.08 16.38 1.99
CA PHE A 308 16.03 17.78 2.41
C PHE A 308 14.90 18.04 3.40
N MET A 309 13.69 17.56 3.07
CA MET A 309 12.46 17.87 3.81
C MET A 309 12.38 17.12 5.15
N GLY A 310 12.80 15.85 5.20
CA GLY A 310 12.60 14.97 6.37
C GLY A 310 13.02 15.62 7.69
N PRO A 311 14.30 15.99 7.89
CA PRO A 311 14.74 16.61 9.14
C PRO A 311 14.09 17.96 9.43
N ARG A 312 13.69 18.69 8.38
CA ARG A 312 13.10 20.04 8.51
C ARG A 312 11.61 20.02 8.84
N MET A 313 10.95 18.86 8.72
CA MET A 313 9.56 18.69 9.11
C MET A 313 9.36 18.52 10.62
N ILE A 314 10.38 18.11 11.36
CA ILE A 314 10.26 17.78 12.79
C ILE A 314 9.63 18.90 13.61
N PRO A 315 10.08 20.17 13.53
CA PRO A 315 9.47 21.25 14.30
C PRO A 315 7.99 21.48 13.96
N ILE A 316 7.60 21.20 12.71
CA ILE A 316 6.21 21.32 12.25
C ILE A 316 5.39 20.16 12.83
N LEU A 317 5.89 18.93 12.73
CA LEU A 317 5.22 17.74 13.27
C LEU A 317 5.05 17.85 14.79
N ASP A 318 6.04 18.35 15.52
CA ASP A 318 5.94 18.64 16.95
C ASP A 318 4.83 19.66 17.28
N ARG A 319 4.57 20.58 16.34
CA ARG A 319 3.54 21.60 16.53
C ARG A 319 2.14 21.11 16.20
N ILE A 320 1.98 20.32 15.12
CA ILE A 320 0.67 19.88 14.61
C ILE A 320 0.20 18.54 15.21
N ILE A 321 1.13 17.72 15.70
CA ILE A 321 0.79 16.49 16.42
C ILE A 321 0.89 16.82 17.91
N PRO A 322 -0.23 17.06 18.57
CA PRO A 322 -0.21 17.31 20.00
C PRO A 322 0.44 16.10 20.69
N LYS A 323 1.13 16.33 21.81
CA LYS A 323 1.73 15.27 22.67
C LYS A 323 0.62 14.36 23.23
N SER A 324 -0.20 13.83 22.32
CA SER A 324 -1.29 12.94 22.63
C SER A 324 -0.79 11.50 22.61
N LYS A 325 -1.47 10.64 23.37
CA LYS A 325 -1.20 9.20 23.32
C LYS A 325 -1.65 8.56 22.00
N VAL A 326 -2.42 9.28 21.16
CA VAL A 326 -3.08 8.72 19.98
C VAL A 326 -2.11 8.54 18.81
N LEU A 327 -1.29 9.55 18.50
CA LEU A 327 -0.37 9.52 17.37
C LEU A 327 1.06 9.82 17.80
N LYS A 328 1.98 8.92 17.45
CA LYS A 328 3.43 9.17 17.39
C LYS A 328 3.85 9.25 15.92
N TYR A 329 4.95 9.91 15.64
CA TYR A 329 5.53 9.92 14.31
C TYR A 329 7.00 9.46 14.36
N ALA A 330 7.42 8.64 13.39
CA ALA A 330 8.80 8.21 13.25
C ALA A 330 9.59 9.33 12.55
N ALA A 331 10.25 10.19 13.34
CA ALA A 331 10.96 11.36 12.83
C ALA A 331 12.08 10.97 11.87
N GLU A 332 12.10 11.52 10.67
CA GLU A 332 13.19 11.37 9.69
C GLU A 332 14.28 12.42 10.01
N HIS A 333 14.92 12.28 11.19
CA HIS A 333 15.76 13.33 11.77
C HIS A 333 17.13 13.48 11.13
N SER A 334 17.58 12.51 10.35
CA SER A 334 18.91 12.54 9.74
C SER A 334 18.90 12.02 8.33
N SER A 335 19.71 12.63 7.47
CA SER A 335 19.80 12.18 6.09
C SER A 335 21.14 12.52 5.46
N VAL A 336 21.47 11.77 4.39
CA VAL A 336 22.53 12.09 3.44
C VAL A 336 22.03 11.84 2.04
N SER A 337 22.47 12.65 1.08
CA SER A 337 22.22 12.42 -0.36
C SER A 337 23.40 12.92 -1.19
N ALA A 338 23.64 12.29 -2.34
CA ALA A 338 24.60 12.78 -3.30
C ALA A 338 24.23 14.18 -3.78
N LYS A 339 25.23 15.06 -3.88
CA LYS A 339 25.14 16.40 -4.45
C LYS A 339 25.43 16.31 -5.94
N ASN A 340 24.39 16.08 -6.74
CA ASN A 340 24.51 15.97 -8.18
C ASN A 340 23.46 16.87 -8.86
N SER A 341 23.87 17.58 -9.91
CA SER A 341 22.98 18.45 -10.71
C SER A 341 21.91 17.64 -11.46
N ASN A 342 22.24 16.39 -11.81
CA ASN A 342 21.27 15.46 -12.36
C ASN A 342 20.49 14.81 -11.22
N PHE A 343 19.20 15.17 -11.12
CA PHE A 343 18.29 14.68 -10.09
C PHE A 343 18.11 13.15 -10.15
N ASP A 344 18.07 12.58 -11.36
CA ASP A 344 17.89 11.14 -11.52
C ASP A 344 19.14 10.35 -11.10
N THR A 345 20.32 10.93 -11.19
CA THR A 345 21.53 10.36 -10.62
C THR A 345 21.54 10.53 -9.09
N ALA A 346 21.28 11.73 -8.58
CA ALA A 346 21.35 12.02 -7.13
C ALA A 346 20.50 11.09 -6.28
N ARG A 347 19.33 10.69 -6.78
CA ARG A 347 18.39 9.80 -6.07
C ARG A 347 18.87 8.37 -5.82
N HIS A 348 20.00 7.96 -6.46
CA HIS A 348 20.57 6.62 -6.36
C HIS A 348 21.54 6.45 -5.20
N LEU A 349 22.06 7.54 -4.60
CA LEU A 349 22.92 7.46 -3.42
C LEU A 349 22.40 8.40 -2.33
N ALA A 350 21.70 7.84 -1.36
CA ALA A 350 21.10 8.55 -0.24
C ALA A 350 20.89 7.61 0.94
N CYS A 351 20.66 8.17 2.11
CA CYS A 351 20.15 7.44 3.26
C CYS A 351 19.30 8.39 4.11
N VAL A 352 18.17 7.92 4.61
CA VAL A 352 17.37 8.61 5.63
C VAL A 352 17.32 7.74 6.86
N ILE A 353 17.70 8.30 8.01
CA ILE A 353 17.57 7.65 9.30
C ILE A 353 16.35 8.22 10.01
N ARG A 354 15.48 7.34 10.45
CA ARG A 354 14.26 7.69 11.19
C ARG A 354 14.19 6.92 12.50
N ASP A 355 13.39 7.43 13.44
CA ASP A 355 13.12 6.74 14.68
C ASP A 355 12.43 5.39 14.46
N ASP A 356 12.75 4.43 15.32
CA ASP A 356 12.00 3.19 15.51
C ASP A 356 11.62 3.04 16.98
N PHE A 357 10.32 3.02 17.26
CA PHE A 357 9.81 2.96 18.64
C PHE A 357 9.49 1.53 19.10
N SER A 358 9.72 0.53 18.26
CA SER A 358 9.25 -0.83 18.52
C SER A 358 9.86 -1.44 19.79
N ALA A 359 11.16 -1.23 20.02
CA ALA A 359 11.86 -1.70 21.21
C ALA A 359 11.34 -1.00 22.48
N THR A 360 11.32 0.33 22.46
CA THR A 360 10.87 1.14 23.63
C THR A 360 9.40 0.88 23.99
N LEU A 361 8.51 0.76 23.01
CA LEU A 361 7.10 0.49 23.29
C LEU A 361 6.88 -0.95 23.78
N ARG A 362 7.73 -1.88 23.32
CA ARG A 362 7.73 -3.24 23.85
C ARG A 362 8.05 -3.29 25.36
N GLU A 363 9.00 -2.52 25.80
CA GLU A 363 9.32 -2.35 27.24
C GLU A 363 8.14 -1.76 28.03
N GLN A 364 7.26 -0.99 27.36
CA GLN A 364 6.02 -0.43 27.91
C GLN A 364 4.81 -1.36 27.76
N ASN A 365 5.02 -2.63 27.43
CA ASN A 365 4.01 -3.64 27.20
C ASN A 365 3.06 -3.33 26.03
N GLU A 366 3.56 -2.69 24.97
CA GLU A 366 2.83 -2.44 23.73
C GLU A 366 3.45 -3.20 22.55
N ALA A 367 2.61 -3.87 21.77
CA ALA A 367 2.96 -4.40 20.46
C ALA A 367 2.81 -3.30 19.40
N VAL A 368 3.79 -3.21 18.50
CA VAL A 368 3.78 -2.30 17.36
C VAL A 368 3.64 -3.13 16.09
N ILE A 369 2.54 -2.98 15.39
CA ILE A 369 2.18 -3.83 14.25
C ILE A 369 1.89 -2.95 13.04
N VAL A 370 2.57 -3.22 11.91
CA VAL A 370 2.22 -2.58 10.65
C VAL A 370 0.80 -2.97 10.23
N SER A 371 -0.07 -1.98 9.98
CA SER A 371 -1.51 -2.21 9.76
C SER A 371 -1.79 -3.20 8.63
N ALA A 372 -0.92 -3.25 7.61
CA ALA A 372 -1.05 -4.20 6.50
C ALA A 372 -0.98 -5.66 6.95
N ALA A 373 -0.21 -5.98 7.99
CA ALA A 373 -0.10 -7.35 8.50
C ALA A 373 -1.40 -7.81 9.20
N LEU A 374 -2.14 -6.89 9.81
CA LEU A 374 -3.40 -7.21 10.51
C LEU A 374 -4.52 -7.65 9.55
N THR A 375 -4.50 -7.18 8.31
CA THR A 375 -5.53 -7.50 7.30
C THR A 375 -5.18 -8.69 6.42
N GLU A 376 -4.03 -9.34 6.65
CA GLU A 376 -3.66 -10.57 5.98
C GLU A 376 -4.56 -11.74 6.42
N CYS A 377 -4.85 -12.61 5.45
CA CYS A 377 -5.61 -13.85 5.65
C CYS A 377 -4.84 -15.03 5.03
N PRO A 378 -3.69 -15.42 5.59
CA PRO A 378 -2.75 -16.34 4.94
C PRO A 378 -3.33 -17.73 4.69
N ASN A 379 -4.26 -18.17 5.53
CA ASN A 379 -4.88 -19.50 5.46
C ASN A 379 -6.32 -19.48 4.90
N GLY A 380 -6.78 -18.32 4.40
CA GLY A 380 -8.09 -18.19 3.77
C GLY A 380 -9.29 -18.09 4.72
N ASP A 381 -9.15 -18.43 6.00
CA ASP A 381 -10.29 -18.56 6.92
C ASP A 381 -10.69 -17.26 7.60
N VAL A 382 -9.75 -16.70 8.37
CA VAL A 382 -9.99 -15.55 9.26
C VAL A 382 -8.80 -14.61 9.21
N ALA A 383 -9.05 -13.32 9.05
CA ALA A 383 -8.00 -12.31 9.05
C ALA A 383 -7.25 -12.25 10.39
N ARG A 384 -5.95 -11.93 10.33
CA ARG A 384 -5.08 -11.88 11.53
C ARG A 384 -5.63 -10.97 12.61
N VAL A 385 -6.22 -9.83 12.27
CA VAL A 385 -6.79 -8.92 13.26
C VAL A 385 -7.83 -9.58 14.15
N ILE A 386 -8.66 -10.47 13.61
CA ILE A 386 -9.66 -11.20 14.38
C ILE A 386 -9.00 -12.18 15.34
N LYS A 387 -8.02 -12.95 14.84
CA LYS A 387 -7.30 -13.98 15.65
C LYS A 387 -6.46 -13.33 16.75
N ILE A 388 -5.63 -12.36 16.39
CA ILE A 388 -4.64 -11.75 17.30
C ILE A 388 -5.30 -10.87 18.37
N CYS A 389 -6.40 -10.21 18.00
CA CYS A 389 -7.13 -9.33 18.94
C CYS A 389 -8.31 -10.02 19.63
N ASN A 390 -8.47 -11.35 19.50
CA ASN A 390 -9.57 -12.12 20.12
C ASN A 390 -10.98 -11.61 19.77
N LEU A 391 -11.21 -11.15 18.52
CA LEU A 391 -12.47 -10.56 18.08
C LEU A 391 -13.48 -11.64 17.62
N ASN A 392 -13.83 -12.56 18.51
CA ASN A 392 -14.59 -13.75 18.19
C ASN A 392 -16.10 -13.51 17.96
N SER A 393 -16.61 -12.33 18.33
CA SER A 393 -18.01 -11.94 18.13
C SER A 393 -18.15 -10.76 17.18
N GLN A 394 -19.31 -10.61 16.52
CA GLN A 394 -19.59 -9.43 15.73
C GLN A 394 -19.54 -8.15 16.59
N ALA A 395 -20.00 -8.21 17.85
CA ALA A 395 -19.96 -7.09 18.75
C ALA A 395 -18.52 -6.60 19.02
N SER A 396 -17.58 -7.52 19.30
CA SER A 396 -16.16 -7.16 19.50
C SER A 396 -15.51 -6.59 18.24
N ARG A 397 -15.90 -7.07 17.04
CA ARG A 397 -15.42 -6.53 15.76
C ARG A 397 -15.94 -5.11 15.52
N VAL A 398 -17.22 -4.85 15.81
CA VAL A 398 -17.83 -3.53 15.72
C VAL A 398 -17.16 -2.56 16.68
N GLU A 399 -16.94 -2.97 17.93
CA GLU A 399 -16.27 -2.16 18.94
C GLU A 399 -14.81 -1.85 18.55
N PHE A 400 -14.06 -2.86 18.09
CA PHE A 400 -12.70 -2.67 17.58
C PHE A 400 -12.66 -1.63 16.45
N LEU A 401 -13.53 -1.78 15.44
CA LEU A 401 -13.60 -0.84 14.34
C LEU A 401 -13.98 0.56 14.81
N SER A 402 -14.93 0.68 15.72
CA SER A 402 -15.37 1.97 16.27
C SER A 402 -14.23 2.70 16.97
N ILE A 403 -13.46 2.00 17.80
CA ILE A 403 -12.28 2.57 18.48
C ILE A 403 -11.20 2.93 17.47
N PHE A 404 -10.91 2.01 16.53
CA PHE A 404 -9.89 2.22 15.50
C PHE A 404 -10.18 3.45 14.65
N VAL A 405 -11.43 3.62 14.19
CA VAL A 405 -11.84 4.77 13.37
C VAL A 405 -11.75 6.06 14.15
N ASP A 406 -12.22 6.09 15.42
CA ASP A 406 -12.12 7.27 16.26
C ASP A 406 -10.66 7.74 16.43
N LEU A 407 -9.76 6.81 16.73
CA LEU A 407 -8.33 7.09 16.86
C LEU A 407 -7.72 7.53 15.52
N ALA A 408 -8.10 6.89 14.41
CA ALA A 408 -7.57 7.21 13.07
C ALA A 408 -8.00 8.61 12.59
N LEU A 409 -9.25 9.00 12.84
CA LEU A 409 -9.73 10.34 12.49
C LEU A 409 -9.04 11.42 13.34
N LYS A 410 -8.86 11.18 14.65
CA LYS A 410 -8.06 12.06 15.51
C LYS A 410 -6.60 12.18 15.06
N ALA A 411 -6.01 11.06 14.61
CA ALA A 411 -4.62 11.01 14.19
C ALA A 411 -4.37 11.68 12.84
N PHE A 412 -5.26 11.51 11.86
CA PHE A 412 -4.99 11.83 10.47
C PHE A 412 -5.92 12.88 9.86
N LEU A 413 -7.19 12.94 10.27
CA LEU A 413 -8.13 13.92 9.74
C LEU A 413 -8.00 15.28 10.45
N VAL A 414 -7.82 15.29 11.77
CA VAL A 414 -7.67 16.55 12.53
C VAL A 414 -6.49 17.39 12.04
N PRO A 415 -5.27 16.84 11.82
CA PRO A 415 -4.17 17.62 11.23
C PRO A 415 -4.47 18.19 9.84
N LEU A 416 -5.30 17.51 9.05
CA LEU A 416 -5.72 18.03 7.74
C LEU A 416 -6.70 19.20 7.91
N ILE A 417 -7.71 19.08 8.77
CA ILE A 417 -8.72 20.12 9.01
C ILE A 417 -8.06 21.38 9.59
N GLU A 418 -7.25 21.21 10.64
CA GLU A 418 -6.70 22.33 11.41
C GLU A 418 -5.47 22.96 10.77
N HIS A 419 -4.66 22.14 10.06
CA HIS A 419 -3.34 22.57 9.59
C HIS A 419 -3.11 22.37 8.09
N GLY A 420 -4.08 21.84 7.34
CA GLY A 420 -3.89 21.52 5.93
C GLY A 420 -2.82 20.44 5.67
N PHE A 421 -2.53 19.61 6.66
CA PHE A 421 -1.47 18.61 6.62
C PHE A 421 -2.06 17.20 6.45
N SER A 422 -1.90 16.65 5.25
CA SER A 422 -2.38 15.31 4.88
C SER A 422 -1.25 14.29 4.95
N PHE A 423 -1.35 13.35 5.88
CA PHE A 423 -0.48 12.18 5.94
C PHE A 423 -0.81 11.18 4.82
N GLU A 424 0.17 10.41 4.36
CA GLU A 424 -0.06 9.23 3.52
C GLU A 424 -0.38 8.02 4.42
N ALA A 425 -1.59 8.01 5.00
CA ALA A 425 -2.01 7.10 6.08
C ALA A 425 -2.49 5.72 5.58
N HIS A 426 -1.84 5.15 4.55
CA HIS A 426 -2.14 3.78 4.11
C HIS A 426 -1.52 2.74 5.06
N GLN A 427 -1.96 1.50 4.96
CA GLN A 427 -1.63 0.41 5.89
C GLN A 427 -0.13 0.14 6.08
N GLN A 428 0.73 0.42 5.09
CA GLN A 428 2.17 0.22 5.23
C GLN A 428 2.86 1.36 6.01
N ASN A 429 2.32 2.59 5.94
CA ASN A 429 2.89 3.76 6.63
C ASN A 429 2.32 3.96 8.03
N THR A 430 1.27 3.23 8.40
CA THR A 430 0.61 3.31 9.70
C THR A 430 0.87 2.03 10.48
N LEU A 431 1.45 2.16 11.68
CA LEU A 431 1.61 1.08 12.62
C LEU A 431 0.60 1.26 13.74
N VAL A 432 -0.10 0.16 14.08
CA VAL A 432 -1.06 0.11 15.18
C VAL A 432 -0.33 -0.24 16.46
N ARG A 433 -0.65 0.43 17.53
CA ARG A 433 -0.21 0.11 18.89
C ARG A 433 -1.30 -0.66 19.59
N LEU A 434 -0.95 -1.81 20.13
CA LEU A 434 -1.86 -2.68 20.90
C LEU A 434 -1.24 -2.95 22.26
N THR A 435 -2.02 -2.84 23.34
CA THR A 435 -1.57 -3.26 24.66
C THR A 435 -1.50 -4.78 24.70
N ILE A 436 -0.37 -5.35 25.12
CA ILE A 436 -0.20 -6.79 25.24
C ILE A 436 -0.97 -7.27 26.49
N PRO A 437 -1.92 -8.21 26.34
CA PRO A 437 -2.69 -8.71 27.47
C PRO A 437 -1.80 -9.53 28.41
N GLN A 438 -2.24 -9.67 29.66
CA GLN A 438 -1.57 -10.55 30.63
C GLN A 438 -1.69 -12.01 30.17
N PRO A 439 -0.71 -12.87 30.49
CA PRO A 439 -0.81 -14.30 30.19
C PRO A 439 -2.11 -14.93 30.71
N GLY A 440 -2.86 -15.57 29.80
CA GLY A 440 -4.16 -16.17 30.11
C GLY A 440 -5.38 -15.25 29.97
N ASP A 441 -5.19 -13.97 29.71
CA ASP A 441 -6.29 -13.05 29.38
C ASP A 441 -6.68 -13.22 27.91
N ASN A 442 -7.88 -13.70 27.66
CA ASN A 442 -8.48 -13.89 26.35
C ASN A 442 -9.50 -12.80 25.98
N SER A 443 -9.50 -11.68 26.71
CA SER A 443 -10.36 -10.53 26.40
C SER A 443 -9.99 -9.93 25.03
N PRO A 444 -10.93 -9.27 24.34
CA PRO A 444 -10.63 -8.53 23.11
C PRO A 444 -9.55 -7.47 23.34
N VAL A 445 -8.59 -7.40 22.42
CA VAL A 445 -7.51 -6.41 22.44
C VAL A 445 -7.85 -5.27 21.48
N TYR A 446 -7.79 -4.05 21.97
CA TYR A 446 -8.15 -2.85 21.21
C TYR A 446 -6.93 -1.96 20.94
N PRO A 447 -6.95 -1.13 19.86
CA PRO A 447 -5.86 -0.22 19.57
C PRO A 447 -5.76 0.89 20.63
N SER A 448 -4.52 1.21 21.04
CA SER A 448 -4.20 2.32 21.93
C SER A 448 -3.77 3.59 21.18
N GLY A 449 -3.42 3.47 19.90
CA GLY A 449 -2.98 4.57 19.05
C GLY A 449 -2.18 4.10 17.86
N PHE A 450 -1.51 5.05 17.20
CA PHE A 450 -0.75 4.82 15.98
C PHE A 450 0.68 5.37 16.04
N ILE A 451 1.51 4.86 15.13
CA ILE A 451 2.75 5.49 14.71
C ILE A 451 2.65 5.70 13.20
N VAL A 452 2.90 6.93 12.73
CA VAL A 452 3.01 7.23 11.30
C VAL A 452 4.46 7.39 10.90
N ARG A 453 4.79 6.94 9.70
CA ARG A 453 6.14 6.99 9.12
C ARG A 453 6.09 7.31 7.63
N ASP A 454 7.25 7.69 7.07
CA ASP A 454 7.47 7.99 5.64
C ASP A 454 6.74 9.27 5.17
N PHE A 455 7.44 10.41 5.28
CA PHE A 455 6.90 11.73 4.94
C PHE A 455 7.09 12.14 3.49
N GLY A 456 7.67 11.27 2.65
CA GLY A 456 7.83 11.53 1.22
C GLY A 456 6.51 11.63 0.42
N GLY A 457 5.41 11.13 0.98
CA GLY A 457 4.09 11.13 0.33
C GLY A 457 3.06 12.08 0.92
N VAL A 458 3.40 12.87 1.95
CA VAL A 458 2.49 13.85 2.56
C VAL A 458 2.07 14.93 1.57
N ARG A 459 0.94 15.58 1.82
CA ARG A 459 0.49 16.77 1.10
C ARG A 459 0.22 17.89 2.09
N VAL A 460 0.79 19.05 1.81
CA VAL A 460 0.73 20.19 2.71
C VAL A 460 0.19 21.41 1.98
N HIS A 461 -0.95 21.93 2.43
CA HIS A 461 -1.47 23.22 2.00
C HIS A 461 -0.80 24.31 2.85
N GLN A 462 0.23 24.93 2.30
CA GLN A 462 1.13 25.83 3.02
C GLN A 462 0.43 27.05 3.66
N GLU A 463 -0.64 27.54 3.04
CA GLU A 463 -1.38 28.69 3.59
C GLU A 463 -2.15 28.32 4.85
N THR A 464 -2.84 27.15 4.86
CA THR A 464 -3.54 26.67 6.05
C THR A 464 -2.54 26.35 7.17
N LEU A 465 -1.43 25.71 6.83
CA LEU A 465 -0.36 25.44 7.79
C LEU A 465 0.18 26.72 8.41
N PHE A 466 0.48 27.72 7.58
CA PHE A 466 1.02 29.00 8.04
C PHE A 466 0.03 29.76 8.93
N LYS A 467 -1.24 29.79 8.55
CA LYS A 467 -2.30 30.45 9.35
C LYS A 467 -2.43 29.83 10.74
N SER A 468 -2.32 28.51 10.85
CA SER A 468 -2.53 27.79 12.11
C SER A 468 -1.29 27.69 12.99
N THR A 469 -0.10 27.70 12.41
CA THR A 469 1.16 27.42 13.14
C THR A 469 2.17 28.56 13.10
N GLY A 470 2.06 29.49 12.14
CA GLY A 470 3.10 30.48 11.81
C GLY A 470 4.28 29.89 11.02
N MET A 471 4.24 28.60 10.65
CA MET A 471 5.33 27.87 10.03
C MET A 471 4.99 27.46 8.59
N ARG A 472 6.02 27.23 7.79
CA ARG A 472 5.93 26.64 6.45
C ARG A 472 6.88 25.45 6.36
N VAL A 473 6.49 24.40 5.63
CA VAL A 473 7.39 23.30 5.32
C VAL A 473 8.44 23.81 4.33
N PRO A 474 9.74 23.76 4.66
CA PRO A 474 10.79 24.07 3.70
C PRO A 474 10.83 23.00 2.62
N VAL A 475 10.68 23.39 1.36
CA VAL A 475 10.70 22.50 0.21
C VAL A 475 11.69 22.96 -0.84
N LEU A 476 12.32 22.02 -1.54
CA LEU A 476 13.07 22.34 -2.76
C LEU A 476 12.12 22.57 -3.93
N PRO A 477 12.52 23.38 -4.94
CA PRO A 477 11.69 23.63 -6.12
C PRO A 477 11.18 22.33 -6.78
N GLY A 478 9.91 22.33 -7.21
CA GLY A 478 9.27 21.19 -7.85
C GLY A 478 8.94 20.02 -6.91
N ASN A 479 8.97 20.23 -5.60
CA ASN A 479 8.57 19.19 -4.64
C ASN A 479 7.05 18.97 -4.71
N PRO A 480 6.58 17.74 -4.97
CA PRO A 480 5.14 17.44 -5.10
C PRO A 480 4.39 17.41 -3.76
N ASN A 481 5.06 17.57 -2.64
CA ASN A 481 4.42 17.55 -1.32
C ASN A 481 3.65 18.83 -0.99
N GLU A 482 3.99 19.94 -1.65
CA GLU A 482 3.26 21.21 -1.56
C GLU A 482 2.06 21.18 -2.49
N VAL A 483 0.88 21.53 -1.97
CA VAL A 483 -0.34 21.66 -2.74
C VAL A 483 -0.92 23.06 -2.60
N THR A 484 -1.45 23.60 -3.70
CA THR A 484 -2.11 24.91 -3.76
C THR A 484 -3.61 24.83 -3.56
N ASP A 485 -4.21 23.66 -3.84
CA ASP A 485 -5.62 23.38 -3.60
C ASP A 485 -5.78 22.41 -2.43
N LEU A 486 -6.47 22.87 -1.40
CA LEU A 486 -6.75 22.05 -0.21
C LEU A 486 -7.55 20.78 -0.56
N LYS A 487 -8.37 20.81 -1.63
CA LYS A 487 -9.10 19.63 -2.11
C LYS A 487 -8.16 18.47 -2.50
N GLU A 488 -6.96 18.78 -3.01
CA GLU A 488 -5.97 17.75 -3.31
C GLU A 488 -5.50 17.03 -2.04
N ALA A 489 -5.28 17.78 -0.95
CA ALA A 489 -4.89 17.19 0.34
C ALA A 489 -5.99 16.27 0.89
N TYR A 490 -7.27 16.68 0.80
CA TYR A 490 -8.42 15.84 1.19
C TYR A 490 -8.54 14.59 0.29
N THR A 491 -8.39 14.74 -1.02
CA THR A 491 -8.41 13.61 -1.97
C THR A 491 -7.30 12.60 -1.65
N ARG A 492 -6.13 13.09 -1.25
CA ARG A 492 -4.99 12.25 -0.89
C ARG A 492 -5.23 11.46 0.40
N LEU A 493 -5.75 12.12 1.42
CA LEU A 493 -6.10 11.43 2.66
C LEU A 493 -7.24 10.43 2.45
N TYR A 494 -8.27 10.79 1.67
CA TYR A 494 -9.35 9.88 1.30
C TYR A 494 -8.79 8.59 0.68
N HIS A 495 -7.94 8.73 -0.33
CA HIS A 495 -7.32 7.58 -0.98
C HIS A 495 -6.52 6.72 0.00
N SER A 496 -5.66 7.33 0.81
CA SER A 496 -4.77 6.59 1.70
C SER A 496 -5.48 6.01 2.93
N LEU A 497 -6.33 6.80 3.60
CA LEU A 497 -7.00 6.39 4.83
C LEU A 497 -8.29 5.60 4.57
N ILE A 498 -9.16 6.09 3.67
CA ILE A 498 -10.47 5.44 3.45
C ILE A 498 -10.32 4.24 2.51
N GLN A 499 -9.79 4.44 1.28
CA GLN A 499 -9.74 3.38 0.27
C GLN A 499 -8.66 2.32 0.56
N MET A 500 -7.46 2.74 0.98
CA MET A 500 -6.31 1.86 1.13
C MET A 500 -6.09 1.33 2.55
N HIS A 501 -6.78 1.86 3.56
CA HIS A 501 -6.61 1.44 4.94
C HIS A 501 -7.94 0.95 5.55
N LEU A 502 -8.90 1.83 5.79
CA LEU A 502 -10.16 1.46 6.46
C LEU A 502 -10.97 0.45 5.66
N HIS A 503 -11.03 0.57 4.33
CA HIS A 503 -11.73 -0.41 3.48
C HIS A 503 -11.18 -1.83 3.71
N ARG A 504 -9.85 -2.00 3.75
CA ARG A 504 -9.23 -3.31 3.98
C ARG A 504 -9.50 -3.83 5.38
N LEU A 505 -9.46 -2.96 6.39
CA LEU A 505 -9.78 -3.34 7.76
C LEU A 505 -11.24 -3.74 7.93
N ILE A 506 -12.17 -2.98 7.34
CA ILE A 506 -13.61 -3.29 7.38
C ILE A 506 -13.90 -4.66 6.77
N ARG A 507 -13.24 -4.99 5.64
CA ARG A 507 -13.34 -6.32 5.02
C ARG A 507 -12.74 -7.41 5.90
N ALA A 508 -11.56 -7.17 6.47
CA ALA A 508 -10.89 -8.11 7.36
C ALA A 508 -11.68 -8.39 8.64
N LEU A 509 -12.51 -7.44 9.09
CA LEU A 509 -13.41 -7.59 10.24
C LEU A 509 -14.76 -8.20 9.88
N ASP A 510 -15.00 -8.52 8.60
CA ASP A 510 -16.28 -9.05 8.11
C ASP A 510 -17.47 -8.11 8.37
N LEU A 511 -17.25 -6.80 8.17
CA LEU A 511 -18.23 -5.74 8.40
C LEU A 511 -18.59 -4.97 7.11
N HIS A 512 -18.06 -5.41 5.95
CA HIS A 512 -18.27 -4.72 4.67
C HIS A 512 -19.67 -5.00 4.11
N TYR A 513 -19.99 -6.26 3.84
CA TYR A 513 -21.22 -6.64 3.12
C TYR A 513 -22.49 -6.35 3.90
N SER A 514 -22.42 -6.28 5.21
CA SER A 514 -23.53 -5.82 6.05
C SER A 514 -23.76 -4.30 6.03
N GLY A 515 -22.82 -3.53 5.47
CA GLY A 515 -22.79 -2.06 5.51
C GLY A 515 -22.45 -1.47 6.88
N LYS A 516 -22.39 -2.29 7.94
CA LYS A 516 -22.16 -1.82 9.33
C LYS A 516 -20.84 -1.08 9.49
N GLY A 517 -19.77 -1.55 8.85
CA GLY A 517 -18.47 -0.90 8.93
C GLY A 517 -18.48 0.52 8.35
N TRP A 518 -19.18 0.73 7.25
CA TRP A 518 -19.30 2.04 6.61
C TRP A 518 -20.21 3.00 7.39
N LEU A 519 -21.27 2.48 8.00
CA LEU A 519 -22.11 3.28 8.89
C LEU A 519 -21.29 3.85 10.07
N ILE A 520 -20.44 3.02 10.70
CA ILE A 520 -19.55 3.49 11.79
C ILE A 520 -18.63 4.61 11.30
N VAL A 521 -18.02 4.44 10.12
CA VAL A 521 -17.09 5.45 9.57
C VAL A 521 -17.85 6.76 9.29
N ARG A 522 -19.01 6.71 8.63
CA ARG A 522 -19.83 7.90 8.34
C ARG A 522 -20.22 8.64 9.61
N THR A 523 -20.84 7.94 10.55
CA THR A 523 -21.29 8.55 11.83
C THR A 523 -20.14 9.26 12.55
N LYS A 524 -18.93 8.69 12.54
CA LYS A 524 -17.77 9.33 13.16
C LYS A 524 -17.24 10.52 12.33
N LEU A 525 -17.25 10.44 11.00
CA LEU A 525 -16.86 11.55 10.14
C LEU A 525 -17.75 12.78 10.31
N GLU A 526 -19.07 12.61 10.49
CA GLU A 526 -20.05 13.69 10.74
C GLU A 526 -19.75 14.50 12.00
N HIS A 527 -18.99 13.96 12.95
CA HIS A 527 -18.54 14.71 14.12
C HIS A 527 -17.47 15.75 13.77
N TYR A 528 -16.63 15.46 12.78
CA TYR A 528 -15.50 16.30 12.35
C TYR A 528 -15.83 17.19 11.16
N LEU A 529 -16.63 16.67 10.20
CA LEU A 529 -16.94 17.33 8.94
C LEU A 529 -18.36 17.86 8.96
N LYS A 530 -18.52 19.18 8.86
CA LYS A 530 -19.83 19.84 8.89
C LYS A 530 -20.28 20.24 7.48
N PRO A 531 -21.61 20.31 7.22
CA PRO A 531 -22.13 20.83 5.96
C PRO A 531 -21.50 22.20 5.62
N GLY A 532 -20.99 22.32 4.40
CA GLY A 532 -20.22 23.48 3.94
C GLY A 532 -18.70 23.35 4.06
N ASP A 533 -18.19 22.33 4.80
CA ASP A 533 -16.76 22.05 4.81
C ASP A 533 -16.34 21.33 3.53
N ILE A 534 -15.14 21.61 3.01
CA ILE A 534 -14.55 20.90 1.85
C ILE A 534 -14.56 19.38 2.07
N GLY A 535 -14.21 18.94 3.26
CA GLY A 535 -14.21 17.53 3.60
C GLY A 535 -15.59 16.90 3.57
N HIS A 536 -16.62 17.61 4.06
CA HIS A 536 -18.01 17.14 4.01
C HIS A 536 -18.50 17.00 2.55
N GLU A 537 -18.24 18.00 1.73
CA GLU A 537 -18.64 17.97 0.31
C GLU A 537 -17.99 16.82 -0.45
N LEU A 538 -16.66 16.62 -0.26
CA LEU A 538 -15.91 15.61 -1.00
C LEU A 538 -16.14 14.19 -0.48
N TRP A 539 -16.36 14.00 0.83
CA TRP A 539 -16.38 12.68 1.44
C TRP A 539 -17.78 12.18 1.81
N LEU A 540 -18.67 13.06 2.26
CA LEU A 540 -19.99 12.68 2.76
C LEU A 540 -21.13 13.00 1.80
N SER A 541 -20.99 14.06 0.97
CA SER A 541 -22.05 14.50 0.05
C SER A 541 -21.85 14.00 -1.37
N SER A 542 -20.59 13.81 -1.82
CA SER A 542 -20.32 13.39 -3.21
C SER A 542 -20.65 11.92 -3.42
N GLU A 543 -21.42 11.61 -4.46
CA GLU A 543 -21.76 10.23 -4.87
C GLU A 543 -20.54 9.48 -5.42
N THR A 544 -19.52 10.21 -5.89
CA THR A 544 -18.30 9.64 -6.44
C THR A 544 -17.07 10.09 -5.66
N CYS A 545 -16.00 9.31 -5.77
CA CYS A 545 -14.69 9.64 -5.23
C CYS A 545 -13.59 9.31 -6.23
N LYS A 546 -12.42 9.92 -6.05
CA LYS A 546 -11.25 9.73 -6.93
C LYS A 546 -10.56 8.39 -6.64
N TRP A 547 -10.47 7.54 -7.67
CA TRP A 547 -9.72 6.28 -7.65
C TRP A 547 -8.42 6.44 -8.42
N LYS A 548 -7.31 6.05 -7.82
CA LYS A 548 -5.98 6.15 -8.45
C LYS A 548 -5.80 5.05 -9.50
N CYS A 549 -5.48 5.46 -10.74
CA CYS A 549 -5.32 4.58 -11.89
C CYS A 549 -3.87 4.07 -12.01
N PHE A 550 -3.59 2.85 -11.60
CA PHE A 550 -2.23 2.29 -11.60
C PHE A 550 -1.76 1.85 -12.99
N ILE A 551 -2.59 1.13 -13.74
CA ILE A 551 -2.26 0.64 -15.08
C ILE A 551 -2.22 1.79 -16.08
N ARG A 552 -3.20 2.69 -16.08
CA ARG A 552 -3.20 3.87 -16.95
C ARG A 552 -2.03 4.81 -16.70
N MET A 553 -1.59 4.96 -15.43
CA MET A 553 -0.37 5.71 -15.11
C MET A 553 0.87 5.02 -15.70
N LYS A 554 0.96 3.70 -15.61
CA LYS A 554 2.05 2.93 -16.25
C LYS A 554 2.03 3.09 -17.77
N MET A 555 0.87 2.97 -18.40
CA MET A 555 0.70 3.14 -19.86
C MET A 555 1.10 4.54 -20.34
N LYS A 556 1.02 5.55 -19.48
CA LYS A 556 1.41 6.94 -19.79
C LYS A 556 2.80 7.30 -19.22
N GLU A 557 3.53 6.34 -18.69
CA GLU A 557 4.83 6.52 -18.03
C GLU A 557 4.83 7.61 -16.92
N LEU A 558 3.66 7.86 -16.30
CA LEU A 558 3.50 8.84 -15.24
C LEU A 558 4.04 8.28 -13.92
N TYR A 559 4.88 9.09 -13.25
CA TYR A 559 5.48 8.67 -11.98
C TYR A 559 4.93 9.44 -10.76
N LYS A 560 4.74 10.74 -10.89
CA LYS A 560 4.31 11.62 -9.80
C LYS A 560 3.00 12.34 -10.07
N ASP A 561 2.64 12.47 -11.33
CA ASP A 561 1.38 13.03 -11.76
C ASP A 561 0.32 11.94 -11.65
N TYR A 562 -0.49 12.01 -10.62
CA TYR A 562 -1.51 11.00 -10.38
C TYR A 562 -2.65 11.14 -11.37
N LEU A 563 -2.99 10.03 -12.02
CA LEU A 563 -4.18 9.91 -12.83
C LEU A 563 -5.29 9.31 -11.98
N TYR A 564 -6.43 9.98 -11.95
CA TYR A 564 -7.62 9.54 -11.23
C TYR A 564 -8.79 9.30 -12.18
N ARG A 565 -9.68 8.41 -11.75
CA ARG A 565 -11.02 8.23 -12.32
C ARG A 565 -12.04 8.33 -11.20
N ASP A 566 -13.24 8.83 -11.53
CA ASP A 566 -14.36 8.81 -10.59
C ASP A 566 -14.94 7.40 -10.53
N VAL A 567 -15.13 6.91 -9.30
CA VAL A 567 -15.79 5.65 -8.96
C VAL A 567 -16.82 5.94 -7.86
N PRO A 568 -17.79 5.05 -7.62
CA PRO A 568 -18.75 5.21 -6.52
C PRO A 568 -18.05 5.45 -5.18
N ASN A 569 -18.59 6.36 -4.40
CA ASN A 569 -18.06 6.68 -3.09
C ASN A 569 -18.33 5.55 -2.10
N ILE A 570 -17.29 4.82 -1.72
CA ILE A 570 -17.40 3.66 -0.84
C ILE A 570 -17.98 4.01 0.55
N LEU A 571 -17.83 5.27 1.00
CA LEU A 571 -18.44 5.71 2.25
C LEU A 571 -19.97 5.65 2.20
N LEU A 572 -20.59 5.73 1.02
CA LEU A 572 -22.04 5.65 0.83
C LEU A 572 -22.55 4.21 0.68
N TYR A 573 -21.66 3.21 0.69
CA TYR A 573 -22.07 1.81 0.59
C TYR A 573 -22.89 1.37 1.80
N LYS A 574 -24.13 0.85 1.55
CA LYS A 574 -25.09 0.44 2.59
C LYS A 574 -25.08 -1.06 2.93
N GLY A 575 -24.43 -1.85 2.11
CA GLY A 575 -24.41 -3.31 2.21
C GLY A 575 -24.89 -3.98 0.93
N GLU A 576 -24.68 -5.28 0.86
CA GLU A 576 -25.08 -6.10 -0.30
C GLU A 576 -26.60 -6.11 -0.49
N GLY A 577 -27.06 -5.98 -1.72
CA GLY A 577 -28.51 -5.96 -2.05
C GLY A 577 -29.26 -4.70 -1.62
N ARG A 578 -28.55 -3.62 -1.20
CA ARG A 578 -29.14 -2.34 -0.81
C ARG A 578 -28.68 -1.23 -1.76
N GLU A 579 -29.62 -0.38 -2.18
CA GLU A 579 -29.32 0.78 -3.03
C GLU A 579 -28.38 1.78 -2.35
N LEU A 580 -27.61 2.52 -3.14
CA LEU A 580 -26.83 3.67 -2.66
C LEU A 580 -27.77 4.74 -2.07
N ILE A 581 -27.27 5.53 -1.11
CA ILE A 581 -28.07 6.61 -0.49
C ILE A 581 -28.24 7.73 -1.51
N HIS A 582 -29.44 7.83 -2.12
CA HIS A 582 -29.85 9.10 -2.70
C HIS A 582 -30.28 10.03 -1.55
N GLN A 583 -29.79 11.28 -1.55
CA GLN A 583 -30.14 12.28 -0.54
C GLN A 583 -31.67 12.48 -0.53
N GLY A 584 -32.37 12.05 0.52
CA GLY A 584 -33.80 12.28 0.68
C GLY A 584 -34.58 11.34 1.60
N GLY A 585 -33.98 10.32 2.19
CA GLY A 585 -34.69 9.38 3.06
C GLY A 585 -34.03 9.22 4.44
N GLU A 586 -34.74 9.61 5.48
CA GLU A 586 -34.37 9.34 6.87
C GLU A 586 -34.29 7.83 7.11
N ALA A 587 -33.16 7.35 7.56
CA ALA A 587 -33.00 5.98 8.05
C ALA A 587 -33.49 5.91 9.50
N SER A 588 -34.64 5.29 9.71
CA SER A 588 -35.02 4.83 11.06
C SER A 588 -34.14 3.64 11.46
N LEU A 589 -33.65 3.68 12.69
CA LEU A 589 -32.86 2.70 13.41
C LEU A 589 -33.51 1.31 13.49
#